data_573fb41d02c85de41fb567912961dbc7
#
_entry.id   573fb41d02c85de41fb567912961dbc7
#
_cell.length_a   1.000
_cell.length_b   1.000
_cell.length_c   1.000
_cell.angle_alpha   90.00
_cell.angle_beta   90.00
_cell.angle_gamma   90.00
#
_symmetry.space_group_name_H-M   'P 1'
#
loop_
_entity.id
_entity.type
_entity.pdbx_description
1 polymer ?
#
loop_
_entity_poly.entity_id
_entity_poly.type
_entity_poly.pdbx_seq_one_letter_code
_entity_poly.pdbx_strand_id
1 'polypeptide(L)'
;MPRFYNIIFCILFFASCNNANTSPQQTNSERQPEVTNIMDSCLTDGFDYPVGGPDGKGEYISRIDGKHYKSWYNATRFAEQYTLGIHPGIDLNGTGGGDTDWGQPVYAIGKGTVEVAKDFGSPWGNVVLIKHKYINNGLVHVCYSLYAHLETMQVNKGDFVQKRKQIGEIGTGGGAYPAHLHLEIRKENMKDLPANYWPSSHANDIAWVKEHYLDPENFIQSQRTLSFPLKEPRLIVAIKSEYALYYFEYGTRKKKYEIALSQNPIGHKEKEGDLRLPEGEYYICEKQKGPFYGNFADFLGPCLLRISYPNIFDAEAAFSKGLISQKEKEMIIKANLKHQTPNKSTRLGGGIVIHGWKGDWTPNGNRHLTWGCISMHNSDLESFYDIITLNTKIIITP
;
A
#
# COMPACT_ATOMS: atom_id res chain seq x y z
N MET A 1 -26.22 37.05 72.14
CA MET A 1 -26.79 38.42 72.19
C MET A 1 -25.80 39.38 71.55
N PRO A 2 -26.11 40.38 70.76
CA PRO A 2 -27.32 40.63 69.97
C PRO A 2 -27.10 40.92 68.49
N ARG A 3 -28.16 40.80 67.76
CA ARG A 3 -28.91 41.73 66.87
C ARG A 3 -28.30 42.01 65.48
N PHE A 4 -29.01 41.49 64.49
CA PHE A 4 -29.85 42.09 63.41
C PHE A 4 -29.38 43.41 62.82
N TYR A 5 -29.26 43.40 61.46
CA TYR A 5 -30.07 44.24 60.57
C TYR A 5 -30.08 43.76 59.13
N ASN A 6 -31.31 43.54 58.63
CA ASN A 6 -31.63 43.44 57.19
C ASN A 6 -31.43 44.79 56.50
N ILE A 7 -30.90 44.80 55.30
CA ILE A 7 -31.27 45.82 54.31
C ILE A 7 -31.47 45.15 52.98
N ILE A 8 -32.73 45.24 52.51
CA ILE A 8 -33.17 44.97 51.13
C ILE A 8 -32.78 46.17 50.30
N PHE A 9 -32.12 45.92 49.11
CA PHE A 9 -32.18 46.87 48.02
C PHE A 9 -32.38 46.12 46.71
N CYS A 10 -33.55 46.33 46.10
CA CYS A 10 -33.84 46.15 44.71
C CYS A 10 -32.90 46.99 43.87
N ILE A 11 -32.48 46.51 42.69
CA ILE A 11 -32.27 47.41 41.55
C ILE A 11 -31.96 46.64 40.28
N LEU A 12 -32.83 46.86 39.32
CA LEU A 12 -32.64 47.11 37.88
C LEU A 12 -31.82 46.17 37.02
N PHE A 13 -32.57 45.53 36.14
CA PHE A 13 -32.15 44.93 34.85
C PHE A 13 -31.45 45.98 33.99
N PHE A 14 -30.23 45.67 33.57
CA PHE A 14 -29.71 46.09 32.27
C PHE A 14 -29.41 44.86 31.45
N ALA A 15 -30.23 44.65 30.43
CA ALA A 15 -29.93 43.72 29.32
C ALA A 15 -28.77 44.32 28.49
N SER A 16 -27.62 43.68 28.56
CA SER A 16 -26.55 43.89 27.58
C SER A 16 -26.54 42.72 26.63
N CYS A 17 -27.01 42.94 25.42
CA CYS A 17 -26.86 42.03 24.30
C CYS A 17 -25.37 42.01 23.90
N ASN A 18 -24.65 41.01 24.34
CA ASN A 18 -23.38 40.65 23.71
C ASN A 18 -23.69 39.63 22.61
N ASN A 19 -23.69 40.11 21.36
CA ASN A 19 -23.57 39.29 20.19
C ASN A 19 -22.18 38.63 20.20
N ALA A 20 -22.10 37.43 20.75
CA ALA A 20 -20.98 36.53 20.49
C ALA A 20 -21.22 35.91 19.12
N ASN A 21 -20.55 36.44 18.11
CA ASN A 21 -20.32 35.76 16.84
C ASN A 21 -19.48 34.51 17.13
N THR A 22 -20.14 33.42 17.46
CA THR A 22 -19.55 32.08 17.37
C THR A 22 -19.63 31.68 15.91
N SER A 23 -18.53 31.87 15.19
CA SER A 23 -18.28 31.14 13.96
C SER A 23 -18.46 29.66 14.24
N PRO A 24 -19.21 28.91 13.43
CA PRO A 24 -19.31 27.47 13.62
C PRO A 24 -17.91 26.87 13.48
N GLN A 25 -17.37 26.32 14.54
CA GLN A 25 -16.28 25.37 14.45
C GLN A 25 -16.81 24.19 13.62
N GLN A 26 -16.41 24.16 12.34
CA GLN A 26 -16.55 22.95 11.55
C GLN A 26 -15.75 21.85 12.25
N THR A 27 -16.48 20.98 12.90
CA THR A 27 -15.92 19.82 13.59
C THR A 27 -15.22 18.93 12.58
N ASN A 28 -14.02 18.49 12.90
CA ASN A 28 -13.17 17.57 12.11
C ASN A 28 -13.86 16.24 11.71
N SER A 29 -15.12 16.03 12.14
CA SER A 29 -15.87 14.81 11.88
C SER A 29 -16.37 14.62 10.44
N GLU A 30 -16.53 15.71 9.66
CA GLU A 30 -17.01 15.61 8.28
C GLU A 30 -15.90 15.32 7.23
N ARG A 31 -14.64 15.61 7.56
CA ARG A 31 -13.51 15.34 6.66
C ARG A 31 -12.97 13.93 6.78
N GLN A 32 -13.04 13.31 7.94
CA GLN A 32 -12.59 11.93 8.16
C GLN A 32 -13.37 10.90 7.33
N PRO A 33 -14.70 10.98 7.21
CA PRO A 33 -15.45 10.03 6.36
C PRO A 33 -15.07 10.08 4.88
N GLU A 34 -14.74 11.25 4.33
CA GLU A 34 -14.36 11.38 2.91
C GLU A 34 -12.98 10.76 2.63
N VAL A 35 -12.01 11.00 3.49
CA VAL A 35 -10.67 10.39 3.39
C VAL A 35 -10.76 8.88 3.63
N THR A 36 -11.51 8.44 4.63
CA THR A 36 -11.74 7.03 4.92
C THR A 36 -12.43 6.34 3.73
N ASN A 37 -13.42 6.99 3.10
CA ASN A 37 -14.09 6.47 1.91
C ASN A 37 -13.12 6.33 0.72
N ILE A 38 -12.18 7.25 0.54
CA ILE A 38 -11.16 7.16 -0.53
C ILE A 38 -10.19 6.00 -0.23
N MET A 39 -9.71 5.87 0.99
CA MET A 39 -8.87 4.76 1.41
C MET A 39 -9.59 3.42 1.25
N ASP A 40 -10.86 3.35 1.67
CA ASP A 40 -11.70 2.18 1.49
C ASP A 40 -12.07 1.89 0.03
N SER A 41 -11.98 2.87 -0.86
CA SER A 41 -12.25 2.69 -2.29
C SER A 41 -11.03 2.23 -3.09
N CYS A 42 -9.82 2.24 -2.50
CA CYS A 42 -8.61 1.82 -3.20
C CYS A 42 -8.66 0.33 -3.56
N LEU A 43 -8.56 0.06 -4.85
CA LEU A 43 -8.43 -1.28 -5.38
C LEU A 43 -6.98 -1.72 -5.35
N THR A 44 -6.73 -2.99 -5.02
CA THR A 44 -5.39 -3.55 -5.19
C THR A 44 -5.04 -3.67 -6.67
N ASP A 45 -3.77 -3.48 -6.97
CA ASP A 45 -3.17 -3.61 -8.30
C ASP A 45 -2.73 -5.06 -8.61
N GLY A 46 -3.40 -6.02 -8.03
CA GLY A 46 -3.10 -7.45 -8.10
C GLY A 46 -2.43 -7.93 -6.80
N PHE A 47 -2.10 -9.21 -6.78
CA PHE A 47 -1.54 -9.89 -5.61
C PHE A 47 -0.19 -10.51 -5.95
N ASP A 48 0.67 -10.68 -4.94
CA ASP A 48 1.95 -11.37 -5.06
C ASP A 48 2.22 -12.19 -3.79
N TYR A 49 3.22 -13.06 -3.83
CA TYR A 49 3.53 -13.91 -2.69
C TYR A 49 4.11 -13.12 -1.51
N PRO A 50 3.84 -13.58 -0.25
CA PRO A 50 4.26 -12.86 0.94
C PRO A 50 5.72 -13.09 1.33
N VAL A 51 6.43 -13.95 0.62
CA VAL A 51 7.83 -14.33 0.90
C VAL A 51 8.71 -14.05 -0.31
N GLY A 52 10.03 -14.16 -0.18
CA GLY A 52 11.01 -13.88 -1.22
C GLY A 52 11.69 -12.54 -1.04
N GLY A 53 12.40 -12.06 -2.08
CA GLY A 53 13.19 -10.83 -2.00
C GLY A 53 12.36 -9.56 -1.90
N PRO A 54 12.92 -8.45 -1.34
CA PRO A 54 12.23 -7.18 -1.20
C PRO A 54 12.05 -6.42 -2.52
N ASP A 55 12.57 -6.95 -3.62
CA ASP A 55 12.49 -6.38 -4.97
C ASP A 55 11.15 -6.62 -5.68
N GLY A 56 10.18 -7.17 -4.98
CA GLY A 56 8.83 -7.42 -5.50
C GLY A 56 8.68 -8.69 -6.30
N LYS A 57 9.71 -9.51 -6.38
CA LYS A 57 9.61 -10.84 -7.01
C LYS A 57 9.20 -11.88 -6.01
N GLY A 58 8.03 -11.77 -5.39
CA GLY A 58 7.53 -12.80 -4.51
C GLY A 58 7.71 -14.18 -5.15
N GLU A 59 8.65 -14.97 -4.65
CA GLU A 59 8.99 -16.25 -5.22
C GLU A 59 8.31 -17.35 -4.42
N TYR A 60 7.56 -18.14 -5.11
CA TYR A 60 6.81 -19.23 -4.56
C TYR A 60 7.15 -20.53 -5.29
N ILE A 61 7.28 -21.58 -4.52
CA ILE A 61 7.55 -22.90 -5.04
C ILE A 61 6.36 -23.80 -4.77
N SER A 62 5.75 -24.27 -5.82
CA SER A 62 4.71 -25.27 -5.68
C SER A 62 5.31 -26.64 -5.33
N ARG A 63 4.81 -27.25 -4.26
CA ARG A 63 5.13 -28.63 -3.88
C ARG A 63 4.64 -29.66 -4.91
N ILE A 64 3.72 -29.26 -5.80
CA ILE A 64 3.01 -30.18 -6.69
C ILE A 64 3.90 -30.72 -7.80
N ASP A 65 4.85 -29.94 -8.33
CA ASP A 65 5.69 -30.33 -9.45
C ASP A 65 7.09 -30.84 -9.03
N GLY A 66 7.36 -30.87 -7.73
CA GLY A 66 8.65 -31.31 -7.19
C GLY A 66 9.85 -30.47 -7.57
N LYS A 67 9.61 -29.34 -8.25
CA LYS A 67 10.67 -28.39 -8.64
C LYS A 67 10.77 -27.30 -7.59
N HIS A 68 11.94 -27.21 -6.97
CA HIS A 68 12.25 -26.17 -6.01
C HIS A 68 12.85 -24.97 -6.75
N TYR A 69 12.05 -23.92 -6.91
CA TYR A 69 12.54 -22.62 -7.39
C TYR A 69 12.79 -21.72 -6.20
N LYS A 70 14.01 -21.22 -6.03
CA LYS A 70 14.31 -20.01 -5.30
C LYS A 70 14.07 -19.99 -3.79
N SER A 71 14.09 -21.11 -3.12
CA SER A 71 14.18 -21.22 -1.66
C SER A 71 12.90 -21.33 -0.84
N TRP A 72 11.70 -21.36 -1.42
CA TRP A 72 10.45 -21.48 -0.68
C TRP A 72 9.54 -22.61 -1.20
N TYR A 73 8.74 -23.21 -0.30
CA TYR A 73 7.76 -24.24 -0.67
C TYR A 73 6.53 -24.20 0.26
N ASN A 74 5.41 -24.73 -0.22
CA ASN A 74 4.18 -24.90 0.54
C ASN A 74 4.23 -26.23 1.29
N ALA A 75 4.45 -26.19 2.59
CA ALA A 75 4.58 -27.39 3.44
C ALA A 75 3.23 -28.04 3.74
N THR A 76 2.20 -27.23 4.05
CA THR A 76 0.82 -27.67 4.31
C THR A 76 -0.13 -26.93 3.39
N ARG A 77 -0.88 -27.67 2.58
CA ARG A 77 -1.74 -27.09 1.53
C ARG A 77 -3.08 -26.66 2.05
N PHE A 78 -3.70 -25.76 1.31
CA PHE A 78 -5.10 -25.40 1.51
C PHE A 78 -6.03 -26.63 1.40
N ALA A 79 -6.96 -26.72 2.35
CA ALA A 79 -7.92 -27.82 2.49
C ALA A 79 -7.27 -29.22 2.66
N GLU A 80 -5.99 -29.26 3.05
CA GLU A 80 -5.32 -30.50 3.46
C GLU A 80 -5.84 -30.94 4.83
N GLN A 81 -6.17 -32.22 4.95
CA GLN A 81 -6.57 -32.82 6.23
C GLN A 81 -5.32 -33.22 7.01
N TYR A 82 -5.26 -32.82 8.26
CA TYR A 82 -4.15 -33.13 9.16
C TYR A 82 -4.65 -33.26 10.61
N THR A 83 -3.75 -33.40 11.59
CA THR A 83 -4.12 -33.72 12.99
C THR A 83 -5.02 -32.69 13.68
N LEU A 84 -4.95 -31.40 13.27
CA LEU A 84 -5.77 -30.32 13.84
C LEU A 84 -7.05 -30.04 13.04
N GLY A 85 -7.33 -30.81 11.98
CA GLY A 85 -8.52 -30.66 11.16
C GLY A 85 -8.22 -30.39 9.69
N ILE A 86 -9.00 -29.50 9.07
CA ILE A 86 -8.80 -29.06 7.69
C ILE A 86 -8.04 -27.74 7.69
N HIS A 87 -6.91 -27.67 7.00
CA HIS A 87 -6.05 -26.50 6.94
C HIS A 87 -6.70 -25.37 6.12
N PRO A 88 -6.98 -24.18 6.71
CA PRO A 88 -7.73 -23.12 6.02
C PRO A 88 -6.84 -22.22 5.15
N GLY A 89 -5.54 -22.45 5.14
CA GLY A 89 -4.54 -21.64 4.45
C GLY A 89 -3.44 -22.48 3.81
N ILE A 90 -2.27 -21.90 3.72
CA ILE A 90 -1.02 -22.56 3.31
C ILE A 90 0.09 -22.23 4.31
N ASP A 91 1.03 -23.17 4.50
CA ASP A 91 2.23 -22.95 5.30
C ASP A 91 3.44 -22.85 4.39
N LEU A 92 4.07 -21.67 4.38
CA LEU A 92 5.22 -21.38 3.54
C LEU A 92 6.51 -21.52 4.35
N ASN A 93 7.37 -22.45 3.90
CA ASN A 93 8.65 -22.75 4.51
C ASN A 93 9.81 -22.44 3.56
N GLY A 94 10.94 -22.04 4.14
CA GLY A 94 12.22 -21.98 3.44
C GLY A 94 12.80 -23.38 3.18
N THR A 95 13.50 -23.53 2.07
CA THR A 95 14.12 -24.84 1.68
C THR A 95 15.36 -25.19 2.52
N GLY A 96 15.82 -24.31 3.40
CA GLY A 96 16.93 -24.57 4.31
C GLY A 96 16.64 -25.62 5.38
N GLY A 97 15.36 -25.85 5.69
CA GLY A 97 14.90 -26.78 6.74
C GLY A 97 15.07 -26.23 8.15
N GLY A 98 14.44 -26.89 9.12
CA GLY A 98 14.42 -26.42 10.52
C GLY A 98 13.88 -24.99 10.60
N ASP A 99 14.52 -24.15 11.40
CA ASP A 99 14.15 -22.75 11.63
C ASP A 99 14.96 -21.75 10.75
N THR A 100 15.47 -22.17 9.59
CA THR A 100 16.29 -21.30 8.71
C THR A 100 15.50 -20.13 8.11
N ASP A 101 14.21 -20.19 8.12
CA ASP A 101 13.28 -19.13 7.71
C ASP A 101 12.83 -18.21 8.86
N TRP A 102 13.23 -18.49 10.10
CA TRP A 102 13.02 -17.60 11.23
C TRP A 102 13.63 -16.20 10.98
N GLY A 103 12.86 -15.17 11.24
CA GLY A 103 13.28 -13.78 11.00
C GLY A 103 13.30 -13.34 9.53
N GLN A 104 12.92 -14.22 8.58
CA GLN A 104 12.82 -13.81 7.19
C GLN A 104 11.63 -12.84 7.00
N PRO A 105 11.76 -11.83 6.10
CA PRO A 105 10.74 -10.82 5.92
C PRO A 105 9.44 -11.38 5.34
N VAL A 106 8.32 -10.90 5.89
CA VAL A 106 6.97 -11.16 5.40
C VAL A 106 6.40 -9.89 4.79
N TYR A 107 5.81 -10.02 3.60
CA TYR A 107 5.28 -8.92 2.81
C TYR A 107 3.77 -9.01 2.63
N ALA A 108 3.08 -7.87 2.57
CA ALA A 108 1.68 -7.80 2.18
C ALA A 108 1.47 -8.35 0.77
N ILE A 109 0.57 -9.31 0.59
CA ILE A 109 0.28 -9.91 -0.72
C ILE A 109 -0.38 -8.94 -1.69
N GLY A 110 -1.04 -7.91 -1.20
CA GLY A 110 -1.75 -6.91 -1.98
C GLY A 110 -1.86 -5.60 -1.23
N LYS A 111 -2.25 -4.55 -1.94
CA LYS A 111 -2.59 -3.26 -1.35
C LYS A 111 -3.84 -3.40 -0.48
N GLY A 112 -3.84 -2.80 0.70
CA GLY A 112 -5.00 -2.89 1.60
C GLY A 112 -4.82 -2.15 2.92
N THR A 113 -5.83 -2.26 3.78
CA THR A 113 -5.86 -1.68 5.12
C THR A 113 -5.66 -2.76 6.17
N VAL A 114 -4.77 -2.52 7.11
CA VAL A 114 -4.52 -3.42 8.24
C VAL A 114 -5.70 -3.35 9.22
N GLU A 115 -6.46 -4.43 9.32
CA GLU A 115 -7.61 -4.54 10.25
C GLU A 115 -7.18 -5.02 11.65
N VAL A 116 -6.15 -5.87 11.68
CA VAL A 116 -5.58 -6.40 12.92
C VAL A 116 -4.06 -6.45 12.80
N ALA A 117 -3.37 -6.00 13.84
CA ALA A 117 -1.96 -6.28 14.10
C ALA A 117 -1.85 -6.49 15.61
N LYS A 118 -1.78 -7.76 16.04
CA LYS A 118 -1.87 -8.12 17.45
C LYS A 118 -1.19 -9.45 17.74
N ASP A 119 -0.55 -9.55 18.92
CA ASP A 119 -0.11 -10.81 19.49
C ASP A 119 -1.30 -11.52 20.17
N PHE A 120 -1.55 -12.75 19.73
CA PHE A 120 -2.58 -13.64 20.31
C PHE A 120 -1.97 -14.70 21.21
N GLY A 121 -0.67 -14.68 21.45
CA GLY A 121 0.05 -15.71 22.18
C GLY A 121 0.13 -17.03 21.40
N SER A 122 0.74 -18.03 22.03
CA SER A 122 0.87 -19.37 21.42
C SER A 122 -0.52 -20.03 21.29
N PRO A 123 -0.81 -20.73 20.18
CA PRO A 123 0.08 -21.05 19.05
C PRO A 123 0.04 -20.05 17.88
N TRP A 124 -0.73 -18.98 17.98
CA TRP A 124 -0.89 -18.02 16.89
C TRP A 124 0.31 -17.08 16.74
N GLY A 125 0.90 -16.66 17.87
CA GLY A 125 1.91 -15.61 17.90
C GLY A 125 1.38 -14.27 17.44
N ASN A 126 2.23 -13.47 16.83
CA ASN A 126 1.82 -12.21 16.20
C ASN A 126 1.05 -12.48 14.91
N VAL A 127 -0.08 -11.78 14.76
CA VAL A 127 -0.99 -11.91 13.61
C VAL A 127 -1.25 -10.55 12.99
N VAL A 128 -1.13 -10.50 11.67
CA VAL A 128 -1.55 -9.37 10.85
C VAL A 128 -2.71 -9.81 9.95
N LEU A 129 -3.80 -9.04 9.92
CA LEU A 129 -4.94 -9.23 9.02
C LEU A 129 -5.12 -7.98 8.16
N ILE A 130 -5.09 -8.14 6.85
CA ILE A 130 -5.20 -7.04 5.89
C ILE A 130 -6.44 -7.23 5.03
N LYS A 131 -7.28 -6.19 4.97
CA LYS A 131 -8.43 -6.11 4.08
C LYS A 131 -8.02 -5.60 2.72
N HIS A 132 -8.41 -6.31 1.66
CA HIS A 132 -8.17 -5.96 0.28
C HIS A 132 -9.47 -5.76 -0.48
N LYS A 133 -9.47 -4.83 -1.44
CA LYS A 133 -10.51 -4.73 -2.47
C LYS A 133 -9.88 -4.97 -3.83
N TYR A 134 -10.48 -5.81 -4.65
CA TYR A 134 -9.96 -6.17 -5.96
C TYR A 134 -11.09 -6.35 -6.98
N ILE A 135 -10.76 -6.27 -8.26
CA ILE A 135 -11.73 -6.53 -9.33
C ILE A 135 -11.52 -7.94 -9.86
N ASN A 136 -12.59 -8.70 -9.90
CA ASN A 136 -12.65 -9.98 -10.57
C ASN A 136 -13.93 -10.05 -11.41
N ASN A 137 -13.82 -10.43 -12.69
CA ASN A 137 -14.95 -10.48 -13.62
C ASN A 137 -15.79 -9.17 -13.67
N GLY A 138 -15.11 -8.01 -13.53
CA GLY A 138 -15.76 -6.69 -13.58
C GLY A 138 -16.49 -6.27 -12.30
N LEU A 139 -16.49 -7.10 -11.26
CA LEU A 139 -17.11 -6.80 -9.96
C LEU A 139 -16.03 -6.54 -8.91
N VAL A 140 -16.34 -5.65 -7.97
CA VAL A 140 -15.50 -5.40 -6.80
C VAL A 140 -15.77 -6.48 -5.77
N HIS A 141 -14.70 -7.13 -5.33
CA HIS A 141 -14.70 -8.14 -4.27
C HIS A 141 -13.88 -7.67 -3.08
N VAL A 142 -14.20 -8.17 -1.90
CA VAL A 142 -13.43 -7.99 -0.68
C VAL A 142 -12.88 -9.33 -0.23
N CYS A 143 -11.61 -9.34 0.17
CA CYS A 143 -11.01 -10.47 0.87
C CYS A 143 -10.05 -9.96 1.96
N TYR A 144 -9.65 -10.88 2.83
CA TYR A 144 -8.71 -10.57 3.91
C TYR A 144 -7.55 -11.56 3.85
N SER A 145 -6.33 -11.08 3.84
CA SER A 145 -5.15 -11.92 4.02
C SER A 145 -4.73 -11.93 5.49
N LEU A 146 -4.56 -13.09 6.06
CA LEU A 146 -4.07 -13.29 7.41
C LEU A 146 -2.66 -13.87 7.34
N TYR A 147 -1.78 -13.30 8.14
CA TYR A 147 -0.38 -13.72 8.32
C TYR A 147 -0.21 -14.05 9.78
N ALA A 148 0.13 -15.29 10.09
CA ALA A 148 0.30 -15.74 11.47
C ALA A 148 1.68 -16.35 11.70
N HIS A 149 1.94 -16.63 12.97
CA HIS A 149 3.20 -17.15 13.53
C HIS A 149 4.37 -16.18 13.40
N LEU A 150 4.06 -14.87 13.22
CA LEU A 150 5.10 -13.86 13.05
C LEU A 150 5.91 -13.67 14.35
N GLU A 151 7.21 -13.43 14.18
CA GLU A 151 8.12 -13.01 15.26
C GLU A 151 7.91 -11.53 15.59
N THR A 152 7.86 -10.70 14.54
CA THR A 152 7.65 -9.25 14.68
C THR A 152 6.53 -8.76 13.79
N MET A 153 5.92 -7.63 14.18
CA MET A 153 5.00 -6.86 13.34
C MET A 153 5.58 -5.48 13.07
N GLN A 154 5.53 -5.03 11.81
CA GLN A 154 6.05 -3.73 11.38
C GLN A 154 4.94 -2.79 10.90
N VAL A 155 3.69 -3.13 11.22
CA VAL A 155 2.48 -2.37 10.89
C VAL A 155 1.54 -2.34 12.08
N ASN A 156 0.63 -1.36 12.08
CA ASN A 156 -0.39 -1.18 13.10
C ASN A 156 -1.79 -1.26 12.49
N LYS A 157 -2.80 -1.55 13.31
CA LYS A 157 -4.20 -1.46 12.89
C LYS A 157 -4.50 -0.07 12.34
N GLY A 158 -5.14 -0.01 11.17
CA GLY A 158 -5.47 1.22 10.45
C GLY A 158 -4.41 1.66 9.43
N ASP A 159 -3.21 1.07 9.44
CA ASP A 159 -2.21 1.37 8.42
C ASP A 159 -2.70 0.92 7.05
N PHE A 160 -2.47 1.76 6.05
CA PHE A 160 -2.62 1.39 4.66
C PHE A 160 -1.27 0.89 4.12
N VAL A 161 -1.27 -0.30 3.55
CA VAL A 161 -0.06 -0.94 3.02
C VAL A 161 -0.14 -1.13 1.51
N GLN A 162 1.00 -0.95 0.86
CA GLN A 162 1.19 -1.30 -0.55
C GLN A 162 1.50 -2.79 -0.69
N LYS A 163 1.23 -3.36 -1.87
CA LYS A 163 1.70 -4.69 -2.23
C LYS A 163 3.22 -4.78 -2.04
N ARG A 164 3.69 -5.87 -1.45
CA ARG A 164 5.10 -6.09 -1.11
C ARG A 164 5.69 -5.15 -0.04
N LYS A 165 4.86 -4.39 0.68
CA LYS A 165 5.32 -3.72 1.90
C LYS A 165 5.65 -4.79 2.94
N GLN A 166 6.84 -4.74 3.52
CA GLN A 166 7.18 -5.60 4.65
C GLN A 166 6.26 -5.27 5.84
N ILE A 167 5.63 -6.29 6.39
CA ILE A 167 4.64 -6.19 7.47
C ILE A 167 5.09 -6.89 8.76
N GLY A 168 6.14 -7.71 8.68
CA GLY A 168 6.68 -8.45 9.82
C GLY A 168 7.80 -9.39 9.39
N GLU A 169 8.11 -10.32 10.26
CA GLU A 169 9.12 -11.37 10.07
C GLU A 169 8.57 -12.71 10.52
N ILE A 170 9.00 -13.79 9.89
CA ILE A 170 8.59 -15.15 10.20
C ILE A 170 9.05 -15.54 11.61
N GLY A 171 8.17 -16.16 12.37
CA GLY A 171 8.43 -16.69 13.69
C GLY A 171 7.95 -18.12 13.86
N THR A 172 7.69 -18.51 15.11
CA THR A 172 7.41 -19.89 15.53
C THR A 172 6.04 -20.04 16.20
N GLY A 173 5.15 -19.05 16.08
CA GLY A 173 3.87 -19.06 16.79
C GLY A 173 4.01 -19.07 18.32
N GLY A 174 4.98 -18.31 18.85
CA GLY A 174 5.29 -18.32 20.28
C GLY A 174 5.95 -19.63 20.75
N GLY A 175 6.73 -20.26 19.87
CA GLY A 175 7.45 -21.52 20.15
C GLY A 175 6.60 -22.79 19.95
N ALA A 176 5.42 -22.67 19.37
CA ALA A 176 4.54 -23.83 19.15
C ALA A 176 4.94 -24.68 17.95
N TYR A 177 5.60 -24.08 16.97
CA TYR A 177 5.92 -24.72 15.68
C TYR A 177 7.36 -24.43 15.26
N PRO A 178 7.98 -25.24 14.39
CA PRO A 178 9.11 -24.80 13.59
C PRO A 178 8.76 -23.54 12.81
N ALA A 179 9.76 -22.70 12.56
CA ALA A 179 9.54 -21.44 11.87
C ALA A 179 8.87 -21.64 10.51
N HIS A 180 7.80 -20.91 10.25
CA HIS A 180 7.10 -20.85 8.97
C HIS A 180 6.11 -19.69 8.93
N LEU A 181 5.63 -19.35 7.74
CA LEU A 181 4.53 -18.40 7.59
C LEU A 181 3.24 -19.14 7.30
N HIS A 182 2.25 -19.02 8.20
CA HIS A 182 0.87 -19.40 7.92
C HIS A 182 0.14 -18.26 7.22
N LEU A 183 -0.38 -18.53 6.01
CA LEU A 183 -1.13 -17.57 5.19
C LEU A 183 -2.54 -18.08 4.91
N GLU A 184 -3.56 -17.29 5.26
CA GLU A 184 -4.94 -17.52 4.87
C GLU A 184 -5.44 -16.40 3.94
N ILE A 185 -6.42 -16.73 3.08
CA ILE A 185 -7.23 -15.73 2.39
C ILE A 185 -8.69 -15.97 2.73
N ARG A 186 -9.25 -15.09 3.55
CA ARG A 186 -10.62 -15.13 4.03
C ARG A 186 -11.54 -14.35 3.10
N LYS A 187 -12.70 -14.90 2.82
CA LYS A 187 -13.75 -14.21 2.07
C LYS A 187 -14.47 -13.18 2.96
N GLU A 188 -15.25 -12.30 2.35
CA GLU A 188 -15.95 -11.21 3.03
C GLU A 188 -16.95 -11.70 4.10
N ASN A 189 -17.53 -12.89 3.94
CA ASN A 189 -18.44 -13.49 4.92
C ASN A 189 -17.77 -13.83 6.27
N MET A 190 -16.44 -13.73 6.37
CA MET A 190 -15.69 -13.91 7.61
C MET A 190 -15.31 -12.60 8.32
N LYS A 191 -15.75 -11.45 7.84
CA LYS A 191 -15.36 -10.13 8.35
C LYS A 191 -15.60 -9.91 9.85
N ASP A 192 -16.61 -10.57 10.41
CA ASP A 192 -17.03 -10.44 11.80
C ASP A 192 -16.39 -11.49 12.72
N LEU A 193 -15.59 -12.41 12.18
CA LEU A 193 -14.89 -13.43 12.97
C LEU A 193 -13.53 -12.88 13.46
N PRO A 194 -13.08 -13.32 14.66
CA PRO A 194 -11.79 -12.88 15.19
C PRO A 194 -10.63 -13.32 14.29
N ALA A 195 -9.54 -12.55 14.30
CA ALA A 195 -8.37 -12.86 13.48
C ALA A 195 -7.78 -14.22 13.80
N ASN A 196 -7.77 -14.63 15.07
CA ASN A 196 -7.33 -15.95 15.51
C ASN A 196 -8.45 -17.01 15.49
N TYR A 197 -9.47 -16.83 14.65
CA TYR A 197 -10.50 -17.85 14.46
C TYR A 197 -9.90 -19.06 13.76
N TRP A 198 -10.12 -20.24 14.36
CA TRP A 198 -9.72 -21.51 13.77
C TRP A 198 -10.99 -22.36 13.51
N PRO A 199 -11.16 -22.95 12.33
CA PRO A 199 -12.37 -23.69 11.99
C PRO A 199 -12.40 -25.13 12.57
N SER A 200 -11.87 -25.34 13.78
CA SER A 200 -11.78 -26.67 14.40
C SER A 200 -13.15 -27.35 14.62
N SER A 201 -14.19 -26.55 14.88
CA SER A 201 -15.58 -27.04 14.97
C SER A 201 -16.11 -27.55 13.62
N HIS A 202 -15.47 -27.15 12.53
CA HIS A 202 -15.78 -27.56 11.15
C HIS A 202 -14.64 -28.39 10.55
N ALA A 203 -13.80 -28.96 11.38
CA ALA A 203 -12.57 -29.65 10.98
C ALA A 203 -12.76 -30.74 9.93
N ASN A 204 -13.92 -31.40 9.95
CA ASN A 204 -14.27 -32.46 9.01
C ASN A 204 -15.12 -31.96 7.82
N ASP A 205 -15.41 -30.67 7.75
CA ASP A 205 -16.23 -30.07 6.69
C ASP A 205 -15.38 -29.25 5.75
N ILE A 206 -14.80 -29.89 4.77
CA ILE A 206 -14.04 -29.27 3.70
C ILE A 206 -14.90 -28.29 2.86
N ALA A 207 -16.21 -28.53 2.78
CA ALA A 207 -17.13 -27.68 2.04
C ALA A 207 -17.25 -26.32 2.74
N TRP A 208 -17.36 -26.32 4.06
CA TRP A 208 -17.39 -25.10 4.86
C TRP A 208 -16.08 -24.30 4.70
N VAL A 209 -14.92 -24.95 4.77
CA VAL A 209 -13.62 -24.28 4.57
C VAL A 209 -13.57 -23.63 3.18
N LYS A 210 -13.96 -24.34 2.13
CA LYS A 210 -13.99 -23.80 0.75
C LYS A 210 -15.04 -22.69 0.55
N GLU A 211 -16.11 -22.70 1.33
CA GLU A 211 -17.11 -21.63 1.30
C GLU A 211 -16.58 -20.32 1.91
N HIS A 212 -15.74 -20.38 2.95
CA HIS A 212 -15.30 -19.22 3.73
C HIS A 212 -13.89 -18.74 3.38
N TYR A 213 -13.06 -19.62 2.83
CA TYR A 213 -11.67 -19.31 2.46
C TYR A 213 -11.44 -19.47 0.96
N LEU A 214 -10.41 -18.83 0.48
CA LEU A 214 -9.85 -19.04 -0.86
C LEU A 214 -8.52 -19.79 -0.70
N ASP A 215 -8.24 -20.68 -1.64
CA ASP A 215 -6.91 -21.28 -1.76
C ASP A 215 -5.89 -20.17 -2.06
N PRO A 216 -4.96 -19.88 -1.14
CA PRO A 216 -4.05 -18.74 -1.32
C PRO A 216 -3.16 -18.86 -2.55
N GLU A 217 -2.71 -20.06 -2.89
CA GLU A 217 -1.86 -20.30 -4.05
C GLU A 217 -2.60 -20.00 -5.35
N ASN A 218 -3.75 -20.62 -5.54
CA ASN A 218 -4.58 -20.42 -6.73
C ASN A 218 -5.08 -18.98 -6.83
N PHE A 219 -5.43 -18.36 -5.70
CA PHE A 219 -5.88 -16.97 -5.66
C PHE A 219 -4.77 -16.02 -6.11
N ILE A 220 -3.59 -16.10 -5.51
CA ILE A 220 -2.45 -15.23 -5.85
C ILE A 220 -2.07 -15.44 -7.31
N GLN A 221 -1.98 -16.68 -7.79
CA GLN A 221 -1.66 -16.95 -9.19
C GLN A 221 -2.68 -16.36 -10.16
N SER A 222 -3.98 -16.53 -9.89
CA SER A 222 -5.06 -16.01 -10.74
C SER A 222 -5.18 -14.48 -10.71
N GLN A 223 -4.78 -13.84 -9.61
CA GLN A 223 -4.89 -12.40 -9.40
C GLN A 223 -3.52 -11.68 -9.47
N ARG A 224 -2.46 -12.37 -9.88
CA ARG A 224 -1.10 -11.81 -9.94
C ARG A 224 -0.93 -10.80 -11.07
N THR A 225 -1.63 -11.02 -12.18
CA THR A 225 -1.69 -10.06 -13.26
C THR A 225 -2.52 -8.88 -12.84
N LEU A 226 -1.97 -7.70 -13.02
CA LEU A 226 -2.62 -6.42 -12.78
C LEU A 226 -4.01 -6.38 -13.43
N SER A 227 -5.07 -6.61 -12.66
CA SER A 227 -6.43 -6.32 -13.10
C SER A 227 -6.67 -4.82 -12.87
N PHE A 228 -6.30 -4.01 -13.86
CA PHE A 228 -6.58 -2.59 -13.81
C PHE A 228 -8.06 -2.32 -14.07
N PRO A 229 -8.59 -1.20 -13.55
CA PRO A 229 -9.93 -0.77 -13.92
C PRO A 229 -9.98 -0.64 -15.44
N LEU A 230 -10.69 -1.54 -16.09
CA LEU A 230 -10.88 -1.56 -17.56
C LEU A 230 -11.52 -0.27 -18.10
N LYS A 231 -11.96 0.62 -17.20
CA LYS A 231 -12.62 1.89 -17.53
C LYS A 231 -11.69 3.10 -17.58
N GLU A 232 -10.44 2.98 -17.11
CA GLU A 232 -9.51 4.11 -17.20
C GLU A 232 -9.12 4.32 -18.66
N PRO A 233 -9.39 5.50 -19.25
CA PRO A 233 -9.07 5.76 -20.65
C PRO A 233 -7.57 5.63 -20.91
N ARG A 234 -6.75 6.06 -19.93
CA ARG A 234 -5.29 5.95 -19.95
C ARG A 234 -4.77 5.62 -18.57
N LEU A 235 -3.84 4.67 -18.51
CA LEU A 235 -3.21 4.24 -17.26
C LEU A 235 -1.73 4.01 -17.50
N ILE A 236 -0.92 4.50 -16.56
CA ILE A 236 0.52 4.24 -16.50
C ILE A 236 0.79 3.29 -15.34
N VAL A 237 1.62 2.28 -15.56
CA VAL A 237 2.08 1.38 -14.49
C VAL A 237 3.59 1.29 -14.54
N ALA A 238 4.25 1.73 -13.48
CA ALA A 238 5.69 1.56 -13.31
C ALA A 238 5.95 0.42 -12.33
N ILE A 239 6.65 -0.61 -12.78
CA ILE A 239 7.07 -1.75 -11.96
C ILE A 239 8.57 -1.62 -11.72
N LYS A 240 8.95 -1.28 -10.49
CA LYS A 240 10.33 -0.98 -10.12
C LYS A 240 11.25 -2.18 -10.30
N SER A 241 10.81 -3.36 -9.85
CA SER A 241 11.58 -4.60 -9.97
C SER A 241 11.83 -5.05 -11.41
N GLU A 242 11.00 -4.60 -12.35
CA GLU A 242 11.16 -4.88 -13.77
C GLU A 242 11.92 -3.79 -14.52
N TYR A 243 12.20 -2.65 -13.89
CA TYR A 243 12.71 -1.45 -14.56
C TYR A 243 11.89 -1.11 -15.80
N ALA A 244 10.55 -1.20 -15.65
CA ALA A 244 9.62 -1.05 -16.75
C ALA A 244 8.46 -0.12 -16.42
N LEU A 245 8.04 0.66 -17.40
CA LEU A 245 6.83 1.46 -17.38
C LEU A 245 5.92 0.96 -18.50
N TYR A 246 4.68 0.63 -18.13
CA TYR A 246 3.66 0.14 -19.04
C TYR A 246 2.60 1.21 -19.26
N TYR A 247 2.19 1.36 -20.51
CA TYR A 247 1.09 2.22 -20.89
C TYR A 247 -0.11 1.40 -21.35
N PHE A 248 -1.29 1.73 -20.83
CA PHE A 248 -2.55 1.07 -21.13
C PHE A 248 -3.57 2.10 -21.61
N GLU A 249 -4.42 1.67 -22.55
CA GLU A 249 -5.64 2.37 -22.93
C GLU A 249 -6.81 1.41 -22.80
N TYR A 250 -7.85 1.84 -22.07
CA TYR A 250 -9.05 1.03 -21.79
C TYR A 250 -8.72 -0.42 -21.39
N GLY A 251 -7.76 -0.57 -20.46
CA GLY A 251 -7.31 -1.87 -19.96
C GLY A 251 -6.41 -2.66 -20.91
N THR A 252 -6.18 -2.20 -22.14
CA THR A 252 -5.29 -2.86 -23.10
C THR A 252 -3.90 -2.28 -23.02
N ARG A 253 -2.88 -3.13 -22.77
CA ARG A 253 -1.47 -2.72 -22.84
C ARG A 253 -1.08 -2.31 -24.25
N LYS A 254 -0.66 -1.07 -24.43
CA LYS A 254 -0.22 -0.50 -25.70
C LYS A 254 1.29 -0.54 -25.89
N LYS A 255 2.04 -0.20 -24.83
CA LYS A 255 3.49 -0.12 -24.93
C LYS A 255 4.16 -0.44 -23.60
N LYS A 256 5.35 -1.02 -23.65
CA LYS A 256 6.30 -1.16 -22.55
C LYS A 256 7.49 -0.26 -22.84
N TYR A 257 7.94 0.49 -21.84
CA TYR A 257 9.12 1.33 -21.89
C TYR A 257 10.13 0.83 -20.86
N GLU A 258 11.39 0.89 -21.18
CA GLU A 258 12.45 0.71 -20.20
C GLU A 258 12.62 1.99 -19.40
N ILE A 259 12.90 1.86 -18.11
CA ILE A 259 13.10 2.99 -17.20
C ILE A 259 14.35 2.80 -16.36
N ALA A 260 14.96 3.92 -15.99
CA ALA A 260 15.92 3.99 -14.91
C ALA A 260 15.24 4.61 -13.65
N LEU A 261 15.72 4.22 -12.50
CA LEU A 261 15.12 4.54 -11.21
C LEU A 261 16.04 5.42 -10.36
N SER A 262 15.60 5.69 -9.17
CA SER A 262 16.35 6.41 -8.15
C SER A 262 17.52 5.60 -7.60
N GLN A 263 18.48 6.30 -6.98
CA GLN A 263 19.67 5.70 -6.37
C GLN A 263 19.35 4.72 -5.23
N ASN A 264 18.18 4.88 -4.61
CA ASN A 264 17.64 3.93 -3.63
C ASN A 264 16.27 3.44 -4.13
N PRO A 265 16.21 2.43 -5.02
CA PRO A 265 14.97 2.04 -5.67
C PRO A 265 14.04 1.20 -4.80
N ILE A 266 14.55 0.59 -3.72
CA ILE A 266 13.79 -0.35 -2.90
C ILE A 266 12.95 0.38 -1.85
N GLY A 267 11.66 0.04 -1.80
CA GLY A 267 10.71 0.57 -0.84
C GLY A 267 10.13 1.93 -1.24
N HIS A 268 9.10 2.30 -0.50
CA HIS A 268 8.33 3.53 -0.70
C HIS A 268 9.09 4.78 -0.23
N LYS A 269 8.89 5.90 -0.92
CA LYS A 269 9.39 7.21 -0.49
C LYS A 269 8.64 7.70 0.76
N GLU A 270 9.39 8.03 1.82
CA GLU A 270 8.81 8.46 3.09
C GLU A 270 9.17 9.89 3.50
N LYS A 271 10.28 10.42 2.97
CA LYS A 271 10.76 11.78 3.31
C LYS A 271 11.66 12.36 2.22
N GLU A 272 11.85 13.67 2.28
CA GLU A 272 12.83 14.34 1.43
C GLU A 272 14.24 13.79 1.66
N GLY A 273 15.00 13.61 0.58
CA GLY A 273 16.39 13.14 0.63
C GLY A 273 16.57 11.63 0.83
N ASP A 274 15.51 10.82 0.93
CA ASP A 274 15.63 9.37 1.04
C ASP A 274 16.02 8.66 -0.27
N LEU A 275 16.06 9.41 -1.37
CA LEU A 275 16.44 8.95 -2.71
C LEU A 275 15.52 7.83 -3.24
N ARG A 276 14.29 7.72 -2.72
CA ARG A 276 13.33 6.70 -3.11
C ARG A 276 12.28 7.24 -4.08
N LEU A 277 11.83 6.38 -4.99
CA LEU A 277 10.63 6.59 -5.78
C LEU A 277 9.41 6.19 -4.94
N PRO A 278 8.33 7.00 -4.88
CA PRO A 278 7.13 6.60 -4.16
C PRO A 278 6.45 5.40 -4.83
N GLU A 279 5.79 4.58 -4.02
CA GLU A 279 4.92 3.48 -4.43
C GLU A 279 3.48 3.85 -4.12
N GLY A 280 2.54 3.47 -4.99
CA GLY A 280 1.12 3.77 -4.80
C GLY A 280 0.44 4.32 -6.05
N GLU A 281 -0.73 4.91 -5.83
CA GLU A 281 -1.53 5.54 -6.89
C GLU A 281 -1.36 7.05 -6.89
N TYR A 282 -1.06 7.57 -8.05
CA TYR A 282 -0.86 9.00 -8.30
C TYR A 282 -1.53 9.37 -9.65
N TYR A 283 -1.44 10.63 -10.02
CA TYR A 283 -1.84 11.13 -11.33
C TYR A 283 -0.79 12.10 -11.88
N ILE A 284 -0.78 12.30 -13.18
CA ILE A 284 0.06 13.31 -13.83
C ILE A 284 -0.56 14.68 -13.57
N CYS A 285 0.07 15.50 -12.73
CA CYS A 285 -0.44 16.79 -12.31
C CYS A 285 0.16 17.99 -13.06
N GLU A 286 1.28 17.79 -13.77
CA GLU A 286 1.93 18.84 -14.54
C GLU A 286 2.69 18.23 -15.73
N LYS A 287 2.73 18.98 -16.84
CA LYS A 287 3.50 18.64 -18.05
C LYS A 287 4.32 19.86 -18.47
N GLN A 288 5.60 19.65 -18.76
CA GLN A 288 6.47 20.74 -19.20
C GLN A 288 7.43 20.24 -20.30
N LYS A 289 7.58 21.04 -21.37
CA LYS A 289 8.64 20.86 -22.40
C LYS A 289 9.81 21.78 -22.10
N GLY A 290 11.02 21.31 -22.42
CA GLY A 290 12.21 22.12 -22.37
C GLY A 290 12.20 23.26 -23.39
N PRO A 291 13.22 24.13 -23.39
CA PRO A 291 14.46 23.98 -22.62
C PRO A 291 14.26 24.24 -21.11
N PHE A 292 14.98 23.48 -20.29
CA PHE A 292 15.02 23.67 -18.84
C PHE A 292 16.24 24.50 -18.45
N TYR A 293 16.16 25.17 -17.29
CA TYR A 293 17.21 26.03 -16.78
C TYR A 293 17.54 25.70 -15.32
N GLY A 294 18.75 26.01 -14.89
CA GLY A 294 19.22 25.75 -13.53
C GLY A 294 20.05 24.48 -13.40
N ASN A 295 20.42 24.15 -12.17
CA ASN A 295 21.43 23.12 -11.87
C ASN A 295 21.07 21.69 -12.31
N PHE A 296 19.80 21.40 -12.52
CA PHE A 296 19.31 20.08 -12.91
C PHE A 296 18.82 20.01 -14.37
N ALA A 297 18.92 21.12 -15.12
CA ALA A 297 18.39 21.21 -16.48
C ALA A 297 18.88 20.08 -17.39
N ASP A 298 20.17 19.79 -17.34
CA ASP A 298 20.82 18.75 -18.14
C ASP A 298 20.28 17.35 -17.87
N PHE A 299 19.72 17.11 -16.70
CA PHE A 299 19.23 15.79 -16.28
C PHE A 299 17.74 15.58 -16.59
N LEU A 300 17.02 16.61 -17.05
CA LEU A 300 15.58 16.50 -17.31
C LEU A 300 15.23 16.01 -18.71
N GLY A 301 16.19 16.05 -19.65
CA GLY A 301 15.93 15.70 -21.04
C GLY A 301 14.98 16.69 -21.74
N PRO A 302 14.23 16.25 -22.78
CA PRO A 302 13.42 17.15 -23.61
C PRO A 302 12.11 17.62 -22.94
N CYS A 303 11.58 16.86 -22.02
CA CYS A 303 10.31 17.16 -21.33
C CYS A 303 10.19 16.42 -20.00
N LEU A 304 9.18 16.77 -19.23
CA LEU A 304 8.84 16.08 -17.98
C LEU A 304 7.33 15.98 -17.74
N LEU A 305 6.96 14.95 -17.00
CA LEU A 305 5.62 14.68 -16.50
C LEU A 305 5.68 14.58 -14.99
N ARG A 306 5.07 15.53 -14.24
CA ARG A 306 5.07 15.52 -12.78
C ARG A 306 4.01 14.59 -12.24
N ILE A 307 4.39 13.78 -11.26
CA ILE A 307 3.53 12.88 -10.51
C ILE A 307 3.01 13.60 -9.25
N SER A 308 1.77 13.37 -8.88
CA SER A 308 1.07 14.01 -7.75
C SER A 308 1.50 13.48 -6.37
N TYR A 309 2.80 13.22 -6.20
CA TYR A 309 3.35 12.91 -4.87
C TYR A 309 3.57 14.21 -4.07
N PRO A 310 3.24 14.24 -2.75
CA PRO A 310 2.64 13.18 -1.95
C PRO A 310 1.12 13.06 -2.17
N ASN A 311 0.57 11.84 -2.06
CA ASN A 311 -0.86 11.58 -2.10
C ASN A 311 -1.49 11.64 -0.68
N ILE A 312 -2.78 11.29 -0.57
CA ILE A 312 -3.53 11.31 0.69
C ILE A 312 -2.93 10.33 1.71
N PHE A 313 -2.54 9.13 1.26
CA PHE A 313 -1.96 8.10 2.12
C PHE A 313 -0.57 8.49 2.64
N ASP A 314 0.24 9.10 1.78
CA ASP A 314 1.54 9.64 2.15
C ASP A 314 1.39 10.71 3.24
N ALA A 315 0.39 11.59 3.09
CA ALA A 315 0.11 12.65 4.06
C ALA A 315 -0.37 12.12 5.41
N GLU A 316 -1.27 11.12 5.41
CA GLU A 316 -1.76 10.49 6.64
C GLU A 316 -0.62 9.75 7.38
N ALA A 317 0.17 8.96 6.65
CA ALA A 317 1.31 8.24 7.22
C ALA A 317 2.37 9.19 7.79
N ALA A 318 2.68 10.28 7.07
CA ALA A 318 3.64 11.26 7.53
C ALA A 318 3.15 12.06 8.74
N PHE A 319 1.87 12.40 8.79
CA PHE A 319 1.27 13.05 9.94
C PHE A 319 1.29 12.15 11.18
N SER A 320 0.92 10.89 11.06
CA SER A 320 0.95 9.92 12.17
C SER A 320 2.36 9.73 12.74
N LYS A 321 3.40 9.86 11.89
CA LYS A 321 4.82 9.83 12.30
C LYS A 321 5.34 11.19 12.81
N GLY A 322 4.52 12.23 12.88
CA GLY A 322 4.93 13.59 13.27
C GLY A 322 5.89 14.26 12.28
N LEU A 323 5.94 13.79 11.04
CA LEU A 323 6.83 14.32 10.00
C LEU A 323 6.30 15.63 9.39
N ILE A 324 4.99 15.76 9.29
CA ILE A 324 4.31 16.96 8.79
C ILE A 324 3.25 17.45 9.79
N SER A 325 2.92 18.74 9.73
CA SER A 325 1.87 19.35 10.53
C SER A 325 0.47 19.01 10.01
N GLN A 326 -0.56 19.18 10.85
CA GLN A 326 -1.96 19.04 10.46
C GLN A 326 -2.30 19.94 9.24
N LYS A 327 -1.81 21.18 9.24
CA LYS A 327 -2.03 22.13 8.14
C LYS A 327 -1.44 21.63 6.81
N GLU A 328 -0.22 21.09 6.84
CA GLU A 328 0.42 20.51 5.66
C GLU A 328 -0.33 19.29 5.15
N LYS A 329 -0.76 18.40 6.06
CA LYS A 329 -1.63 17.26 5.72
C LYS A 329 -2.90 17.72 5.00
N GLU A 330 -3.64 18.67 5.56
CA GLU A 330 -4.86 19.20 4.96
C GLU A 330 -4.64 19.82 3.57
N MET A 331 -3.53 20.55 3.40
CA MET A 331 -3.16 21.12 2.10
C MET A 331 -2.89 20.04 1.05
N ILE A 332 -2.18 18.98 1.41
CA ILE A 332 -1.91 17.84 0.52
C ILE A 332 -3.22 17.14 0.14
N ILE A 333 -4.05 16.81 1.12
CA ILE A 333 -5.36 16.18 0.91
C ILE A 333 -6.23 17.02 -0.03
N LYS A 334 -6.35 18.32 0.25
CA LYS A 334 -7.14 19.24 -0.58
C LYS A 334 -6.65 19.31 -2.02
N ALA A 335 -5.32 19.30 -2.25
CA ALA A 335 -4.75 19.30 -3.59
C ALA A 335 -5.10 17.99 -4.34
N ASN A 336 -4.97 16.83 -3.67
CA ASN A 336 -5.32 15.54 -4.26
C ASN A 336 -6.80 15.43 -4.61
N LEU A 337 -7.71 15.83 -3.72
CA LEU A 337 -9.16 15.83 -3.98
C LEU A 337 -9.55 16.71 -5.18
N LYS A 338 -8.78 17.74 -5.46
CA LYS A 338 -9.00 18.67 -6.59
C LYS A 338 -8.18 18.32 -7.83
N HIS A 339 -7.45 17.23 -7.84
CA HIS A 339 -6.50 16.86 -8.89
C HIS A 339 -5.50 17.98 -9.23
N GLN A 340 -5.05 18.72 -8.20
CA GLN A 340 -4.06 19.78 -8.30
C GLN A 340 -2.68 19.27 -7.88
N THR A 341 -1.62 20.01 -8.26
CA THR A 341 -0.25 19.69 -7.84
C THR A 341 -0.11 19.85 -6.32
N PRO A 342 0.26 18.78 -5.57
CA PRO A 342 0.49 18.86 -4.14
C PRO A 342 1.71 19.71 -3.79
N ASN A 343 1.71 20.28 -2.57
CA ASN A 343 2.83 21.05 -2.06
C ASN A 343 4.08 20.16 -1.92
N LYS A 344 5.16 20.56 -2.59
CA LYS A 344 6.46 19.87 -2.57
C LYS A 344 7.42 20.33 -1.48
N SER A 345 7.06 21.40 -0.78
CA SER A 345 7.94 22.06 0.21
C SER A 345 7.62 21.61 1.64
N THR A 346 7.34 20.33 1.83
CA THR A 346 7.18 19.71 3.14
C THR A 346 8.33 18.74 3.39
N ARG A 347 8.47 18.25 4.61
CA ARG A 347 9.48 17.22 4.93
C ARG A 347 9.28 15.86 4.22
N LEU A 348 8.12 15.64 3.59
CA LEU A 348 7.92 14.55 2.64
C LEU A 348 8.73 14.77 1.35
N GLY A 349 9.00 16.02 1.02
CA GLY A 349 9.50 16.42 -0.28
C GLY A 349 8.42 16.37 -1.35
N GLY A 350 8.82 16.34 -2.61
CA GLY A 350 7.93 16.35 -3.77
C GLY A 350 8.72 16.52 -5.04
N GLY A 351 8.04 16.96 -6.09
CA GLY A 351 8.72 17.19 -7.36
C GLY A 351 9.15 15.91 -8.09
N ILE A 352 8.50 14.82 -7.80
CA ILE A 352 8.72 13.55 -8.47
C ILE A 352 8.20 13.65 -9.91
N VAL A 353 9.06 13.32 -10.86
CA VAL A 353 8.74 13.43 -12.30
C VAL A 353 9.18 12.19 -13.08
N ILE A 354 8.52 11.98 -14.22
CA ILE A 354 9.04 11.16 -15.31
C ILE A 354 9.77 12.12 -16.23
N HIS A 355 11.06 11.87 -16.50
CA HIS A 355 11.94 12.77 -17.28
C HIS A 355 12.96 11.99 -18.09
N GLY A 356 13.69 12.66 -18.95
CA GLY A 356 14.80 12.08 -19.71
C GLY A 356 16.10 11.98 -18.90
N TRP A 357 17.22 12.00 -19.58
CA TRP A 357 18.56 12.02 -18.97
C TRP A 357 19.58 12.68 -19.89
N LYS A 358 20.61 13.25 -19.28
CA LYS A 358 21.72 13.83 -20.03
C LYS A 358 22.45 12.76 -20.87
N GLY A 359 22.48 12.95 -22.19
CA GLY A 359 23.15 12.02 -23.11
C GLY A 359 22.53 10.63 -23.18
N ASP A 360 21.33 10.49 -22.58
CA ASP A 360 20.64 9.20 -22.43
C ASP A 360 21.41 8.19 -21.53
N TRP A 361 20.89 7.01 -21.32
CA TRP A 361 21.53 5.95 -20.53
C TRP A 361 21.42 4.61 -21.24
N THR A 362 22.31 3.67 -20.91
CA THR A 362 22.33 2.35 -21.56
C THR A 362 21.49 1.34 -20.79
N PRO A 363 20.65 0.53 -21.46
CA PRO A 363 19.79 -0.46 -20.81
C PRO A 363 20.53 -1.47 -19.92
N ASN A 364 21.75 -1.83 -20.29
CA ASN A 364 22.60 -2.77 -19.55
C ASN A 364 23.56 -2.09 -18.56
N GLY A 365 23.50 -0.76 -18.43
CA GLY A 365 24.31 0.02 -17.51
C GLY A 365 23.68 0.18 -16.13
N ASN A 366 24.24 1.10 -15.35
CA ASN A 366 23.64 1.47 -14.07
C ASN A 366 22.29 2.19 -14.31
N ARG A 367 21.22 1.64 -13.76
CA ARG A 367 19.86 2.21 -13.82
C ARG A 367 19.43 2.93 -12.55
N HIS A 368 20.30 3.08 -11.56
CA HIS A 368 20.03 3.81 -10.32
C HIS A 368 20.58 5.24 -10.43
N LEU A 369 19.91 6.08 -11.19
CA LEU A 369 20.42 7.37 -11.64
C LEU A 369 19.84 8.56 -10.89
N THR A 370 18.55 8.55 -10.61
CA THR A 370 17.81 9.73 -10.17
C THR A 370 17.79 9.90 -8.65
N TRP A 371 17.25 11.02 -8.18
CA TRP A 371 17.09 11.31 -6.74
C TRP A 371 15.65 11.08 -6.24
N GLY A 372 14.90 10.17 -6.88
CA GLY A 372 13.52 9.86 -6.52
C GLY A 372 12.56 9.84 -7.71
N CYS A 373 13.04 10.10 -8.92
CA CYS A 373 12.26 10.19 -10.14
C CYS A 373 12.33 8.89 -10.98
N ILE A 374 11.55 8.86 -12.06
CA ILE A 374 11.64 7.87 -13.13
C ILE A 374 12.35 8.54 -14.31
N SER A 375 13.41 7.91 -14.85
CA SER A 375 14.01 8.36 -16.11
C SER A 375 13.65 7.42 -17.25
N MET A 376 13.27 7.99 -18.38
CA MET A 376 13.04 7.28 -19.65
C MET A 376 14.11 7.66 -20.67
N HIS A 377 14.30 6.85 -21.70
CA HIS A 377 15.06 7.28 -22.88
C HIS A 377 14.42 8.52 -23.50
N ASN A 378 15.23 9.48 -23.94
CA ASN A 378 14.74 10.78 -24.40
C ASN A 378 13.73 10.64 -25.56
N SER A 379 13.99 9.77 -26.53
CA SER A 379 13.10 9.53 -27.67
C SER A 379 11.77 8.87 -27.28
N ASP A 380 11.82 7.95 -26.32
CA ASP A 380 10.62 7.32 -25.77
C ASP A 380 9.79 8.32 -24.97
N LEU A 381 10.46 9.16 -24.17
CA LEU A 381 9.80 10.18 -23.37
C LEU A 381 9.06 11.21 -24.23
N GLU A 382 9.64 11.69 -25.34
CA GLU A 382 8.97 12.62 -26.23
C GLU A 382 7.67 12.04 -26.80
N SER A 383 7.74 10.81 -27.31
CA SER A 383 6.55 10.12 -27.82
C SER A 383 5.51 9.83 -26.73
N PHE A 384 5.98 9.48 -25.53
CA PHE A 384 5.13 9.25 -24.37
C PHE A 384 4.46 10.54 -23.86
N TYR A 385 5.22 11.64 -23.83
CA TYR A 385 4.71 12.94 -23.42
C TYR A 385 3.49 13.38 -24.25
N ASP A 386 3.52 13.16 -25.56
CA ASP A 386 2.45 13.62 -26.47
C ASP A 386 1.14 12.85 -26.28
N ILE A 387 1.19 11.58 -25.86
CA ILE A 387 0.00 10.76 -25.63
C ILE A 387 -0.58 10.85 -24.23
N ILE A 388 0.20 11.31 -23.24
CA ILE A 388 -0.25 11.42 -21.85
C ILE A 388 -0.94 12.78 -21.63
N THR A 389 -2.08 12.75 -20.92
CA THR A 389 -2.84 13.95 -20.53
C THR A 389 -2.70 14.20 -19.02
N LEU A 390 -3.01 15.44 -18.59
CA LEU A 390 -3.18 15.73 -17.17
C LEU A 390 -4.27 14.79 -16.59
N ASN A 391 -4.12 14.45 -15.34
CA ASN A 391 -4.96 13.53 -14.59
C ASN A 391 -4.89 12.06 -15.07
N THR A 392 -4.00 11.73 -16.02
CA THR A 392 -3.71 10.31 -16.30
C THR A 392 -3.21 9.65 -15.02
N LYS A 393 -3.89 8.57 -14.62
CA LYS A 393 -3.51 7.77 -13.44
C LYS A 393 -2.17 7.09 -13.67
N ILE A 394 -1.32 7.07 -12.64
CA ILE A 394 -0.09 6.30 -12.58
C ILE A 394 -0.07 5.46 -11.31
N ILE A 395 0.23 4.18 -11.47
CA ILE A 395 0.47 3.24 -10.37
C ILE A 395 1.94 2.87 -10.38
N ILE A 396 2.59 3.01 -9.23
CA ILE A 396 4.00 2.64 -9.05
C ILE A 396 4.04 1.50 -8.04
N THR A 397 4.60 0.37 -8.46
CA THR A 397 4.72 -0.85 -7.64
C THR A 397 6.18 -1.23 -7.42
N PRO A 398 6.48 -2.02 -6.37
CA PRO A 398 7.80 -2.60 -6.14
C PRO A 398 8.40 -3.33 -7.32
#